data_97198bfd9d50e1f69172d67a0a69a641
#
_entry.id   97198bfd9d50e1f69172d67a0a69a641
#
_cell.length_a   1.000
_cell.length_b   1.000
_cell.length_c   1.000
_cell.angle_alpha   90.00
_cell.angle_beta   90.00
_cell.angle_gamma   90.00
#
_symmetry.space_group_name_H-M   'P 1'
#
loop_
_entity.id
_entity.type
_entity.pdbx_description
1 polymer ?
#
loop_
_entity_poly.entity_id
_entity_poly.type
_entity_poly.pdbx_seq_one_letter_code
_entity_poly.pdbx_strand_id
1 'polypeptide(L)'
;VQDSNGERLFKKIDSTLRGHIGGELEAILEESQADIIFLCSALPEQGRTVKKGICFLKDQEIHKTDLAKDPLNPIIHSRITDIIALESSLPVTEVSPGICIEEIYELNEKATQIFSFDAVTSDELSQIVKLAKRCTLKVILAGSSGLGKALAQDIKLYRKCNIELMQDLPLLFVSGSVRPSTLEQLQVLINENLISHRNSVEDTIADLKQNNSVLLTTCLNEKDIQHWTTNLLCELAQIVSQVISTIDCRLVVIGGQTSQAIIKVSSARAIVLREEFEPGIPVSELIINQQ
;
A
#
# COMPACT_ATOMS: atom_id res chain seq x y z
N VAL A 1 -8.44 -7.24 -18.17
CA VAL A 1 -9.29 -6.74 -19.25
C VAL A 1 -8.40 -6.26 -20.38
N GLN A 2 -8.65 -6.72 -21.60
CA GLN A 2 -8.14 -6.03 -22.78
C GLN A 2 -9.19 -4.97 -23.16
N ASP A 3 -8.81 -3.71 -23.13
CA ASP A 3 -9.59 -2.69 -23.80
C ASP A 3 -9.47 -2.83 -25.34
N SER A 4 -10.16 -1.98 -26.08
CA SER A 4 -10.09 -1.95 -27.55
C SER A 4 -8.69 -1.73 -28.12
N ASN A 5 -7.71 -1.30 -27.29
CA ASN A 5 -6.31 -1.09 -27.63
C ASN A 5 -5.38 -2.22 -27.16
N GLY A 6 -5.91 -3.29 -26.53
CA GLY A 6 -5.13 -4.39 -25.98
C GLY A 6 -4.53 -4.13 -24.59
N GLU A 7 -4.87 -3.02 -23.95
CA GLU A 7 -4.42 -2.68 -22.60
C GLU A 7 -5.16 -3.50 -21.55
N ARG A 8 -4.46 -3.89 -20.49
CA ARG A 8 -5.04 -4.61 -19.35
C ARG A 8 -5.16 -3.69 -18.15
N LEU A 9 -6.36 -3.58 -17.62
CA LEU A 9 -6.64 -2.76 -16.45
C LEU A 9 -6.63 -3.61 -15.18
N PHE A 10 -5.84 -3.18 -14.20
CA PHE A 10 -5.85 -3.71 -12.83
C PHE A 10 -6.17 -2.57 -11.86
N LYS A 11 -7.22 -2.72 -11.07
CA LYS A 11 -7.55 -1.75 -10.01
C LYS A 11 -6.82 -2.12 -8.72
N LYS A 12 -5.78 -1.36 -8.36
CA LYS A 12 -5.11 -1.51 -7.07
C LYS A 12 -5.95 -0.89 -5.96
N ILE A 13 -6.23 -1.68 -4.93
CA ILE A 13 -6.90 -1.23 -3.70
C ILE A 13 -6.01 -1.45 -2.47
N ASP A 14 -6.35 -0.81 -1.36
CA ASP A 14 -5.70 -1.08 -0.08
C ASP A 14 -6.05 -2.49 0.43
N SER A 15 -5.07 -3.21 0.96
CA SER A 15 -5.27 -4.58 1.46
C SER A 15 -6.12 -4.66 2.74
N THR A 16 -6.36 -3.53 3.39
CA THR A 16 -7.27 -3.38 4.52
C THR A 16 -8.54 -2.60 4.16
N LEU A 17 -8.78 -2.40 2.85
CA LEU A 17 -9.97 -1.76 2.29
C LEU A 17 -10.23 -0.33 2.80
N ARG A 18 -9.18 0.44 3.10
CA ARG A 18 -9.28 1.87 3.40
C ARG A 18 -9.45 2.67 2.12
N GLY A 19 -10.17 3.77 2.20
CA GLY A 19 -10.48 4.65 1.07
C GLY A 19 -11.86 4.40 0.48
N HIS A 20 -12.13 4.97 -0.67
CA HIS A 20 -13.43 4.97 -1.34
C HIS A 20 -13.62 3.73 -2.23
N ILE A 21 -13.57 2.53 -1.63
CA ILE A 21 -13.51 1.27 -2.37
C ILE A 21 -14.77 1.05 -3.22
N GLY A 22 -15.96 1.25 -2.64
CA GLY A 22 -17.22 1.06 -3.35
C GLY A 22 -17.37 1.99 -4.54
N GLY A 23 -17.20 3.29 -4.32
CA GLY A 23 -17.31 4.31 -5.37
C GLY A 23 -16.25 4.16 -6.47
N GLU A 24 -15.01 3.79 -6.11
CA GLU A 24 -13.95 3.54 -7.09
C GLU A 24 -14.21 2.30 -7.96
N LEU A 25 -14.81 1.24 -7.39
CA LEU A 25 -15.19 0.04 -8.14
C LEU A 25 -16.37 0.31 -9.08
N GLU A 26 -17.35 1.09 -8.65
CA GLU A 26 -18.48 1.50 -9.48
C GLU A 26 -18.01 2.35 -10.66
N ALA A 27 -17.23 3.39 -10.41
CA ALA A 27 -16.70 4.26 -11.45
C ALA A 27 -15.86 3.49 -12.50
N ILE A 28 -15.01 2.56 -12.05
CA ILE A 28 -14.17 1.81 -13.00
C ILE A 28 -14.98 0.81 -13.82
N LEU A 29 -16.03 0.22 -13.25
CA LEU A 29 -16.92 -0.68 -13.98
C LEU A 29 -17.67 0.08 -15.10
N GLU A 30 -18.22 1.25 -14.78
CA GLU A 30 -18.93 2.11 -15.73
C GLU A 30 -18.02 2.60 -16.85
N GLU A 31 -16.89 3.21 -16.52
CA GLU A 31 -15.99 3.82 -17.51
C GLU A 31 -15.28 2.77 -18.39
N SER A 32 -14.96 1.60 -17.86
CA SER A 32 -14.30 0.56 -18.65
C SER A 32 -15.25 -0.26 -19.51
N GLN A 33 -16.56 -0.16 -19.32
CA GLN A 33 -17.55 -1.03 -19.95
C GLN A 33 -17.26 -2.51 -19.71
N ALA A 34 -16.74 -2.86 -18.53
CA ALA A 34 -16.53 -4.23 -18.14
C ALA A 34 -17.84 -4.85 -17.64
N ASP A 35 -17.95 -6.17 -17.81
CA ASP A 35 -19.14 -6.91 -17.38
C ASP A 35 -19.13 -7.13 -15.88
N ILE A 36 -17.94 -7.47 -15.33
CA ILE A 36 -17.78 -7.87 -13.93
C ILE A 36 -16.42 -7.47 -13.36
N ILE A 37 -16.35 -7.44 -12.03
CA ILE A 37 -15.12 -7.25 -11.26
C ILE A 37 -14.83 -8.50 -10.45
N PHE A 38 -13.59 -9.02 -10.52
CA PHE A 38 -13.05 -10.00 -9.59
C PHE A 38 -12.22 -9.28 -8.54
N LEU A 39 -12.73 -9.24 -7.33
CA LEU A 39 -12.17 -8.49 -6.20
C LEU A 39 -11.50 -9.44 -5.20
N CYS A 40 -10.26 -9.18 -4.81
CA CYS A 40 -9.61 -9.83 -3.66
C CYS A 40 -8.62 -8.89 -2.97
N SER A 41 -8.87 -8.57 -1.70
CA SER A 41 -7.99 -7.71 -0.91
C SER A 41 -6.85 -8.46 -0.20
N ALA A 42 -6.82 -9.79 -0.25
CA ALA A 42 -5.84 -10.59 0.48
C ALA A 42 -4.39 -10.29 0.10
N LEU A 43 -3.51 -10.32 1.11
CA LEU A 43 -2.06 -10.23 1.01
C LEU A 43 -1.46 -11.21 2.04
N PRO A 44 -1.46 -12.52 1.74
CA PRO A 44 -1.08 -13.56 2.70
C PRO A 44 0.35 -13.40 3.25
N GLU A 45 1.29 -12.94 2.42
CA GLU A 45 2.69 -12.69 2.82
C GLU A 45 2.81 -11.69 3.99
N GLN A 46 1.79 -10.83 4.19
CA GLN A 46 1.71 -9.88 5.30
C GLN A 46 0.63 -10.25 6.34
N GLY A 47 0.15 -11.49 6.32
CA GLY A 47 -0.87 -11.98 7.24
C GLY A 47 -2.27 -11.39 7.01
N ARG A 48 -2.55 -10.83 5.82
CA ARG A 48 -3.87 -10.31 5.46
C ARG A 48 -4.59 -11.33 4.59
N THR A 49 -5.71 -11.82 5.10
CA THR A 49 -6.48 -12.89 4.44
C THR A 49 -7.95 -12.51 4.33
N VAL A 50 -8.65 -13.17 3.41
CA VAL A 50 -10.10 -13.08 3.28
C VAL A 50 -10.68 -14.47 3.46
N LYS A 51 -11.61 -14.62 4.41
CA LYS A 51 -12.29 -15.90 4.73
C LYS A 51 -13.78 -15.62 4.88
N LYS A 52 -14.61 -16.27 4.07
CA LYS A 52 -16.07 -16.10 4.07
C LYS A 52 -16.50 -14.63 3.97
N GLY A 53 -15.86 -13.91 3.03
CA GLY A 53 -16.11 -12.49 2.77
C GLY A 53 -15.60 -11.53 3.86
N ILE A 54 -14.90 -12.02 4.88
CA ILE A 54 -14.39 -11.22 6.00
C ILE A 54 -12.88 -11.06 5.87
N CYS A 55 -12.39 -9.82 6.00
CA CYS A 55 -10.97 -9.49 6.01
C CYS A 55 -10.37 -9.66 7.40
N PHE A 56 -9.20 -10.33 7.45
CA PHE A 56 -8.43 -10.58 8.66
C PHE A 56 -7.00 -10.01 8.55
N LEU A 57 -6.45 -9.63 9.68
CA LEU A 57 -5.03 -9.39 9.89
C LEU A 57 -4.54 -10.34 11.00
N LYS A 58 -3.65 -11.29 10.68
CA LYS A 58 -3.13 -12.30 11.63
C LYS A 58 -4.28 -12.96 12.43
N ASP A 59 -5.30 -13.44 11.72
CA ASP A 59 -6.51 -14.11 12.26
C ASP A 59 -7.44 -13.23 13.12
N GLN A 60 -7.19 -11.93 13.24
CA GLN A 60 -8.09 -10.96 13.83
C GLN A 60 -8.82 -10.18 12.74
N GLU A 61 -10.13 -10.01 12.85
CA GLU A 61 -10.94 -9.18 11.96
C GLU A 61 -10.40 -7.74 11.93
N ILE A 62 -10.27 -7.15 10.74
CA ILE A 62 -9.55 -5.87 10.56
C ILE A 62 -10.14 -4.71 11.39
N HIS A 63 -11.48 -4.67 11.59
CA HIS A 63 -12.12 -3.62 12.40
C HIS A 63 -11.80 -3.74 13.90
N LYS A 64 -11.24 -4.87 14.36
CA LYS A 64 -10.83 -5.10 15.75
C LYS A 64 -9.34 -4.85 15.98
N THR A 65 -8.59 -4.53 14.92
CA THR A 65 -7.14 -4.27 14.98
C THR A 65 -6.84 -2.79 15.21
N ASP A 66 -5.58 -2.46 15.48
CA ASP A 66 -5.15 -1.05 15.57
C ASP A 66 -5.31 -0.27 14.26
N LEU A 67 -5.46 -0.96 13.13
CA LEU A 67 -5.77 -0.34 11.84
C LEU A 67 -7.15 0.35 11.84
N ALA A 68 -8.08 -0.11 12.66
CA ALA A 68 -9.40 0.50 12.82
C ALA A 68 -9.36 1.89 13.47
N LYS A 69 -8.27 2.18 14.19
CA LYS A 69 -8.07 3.46 14.89
C LYS A 69 -7.40 4.54 14.03
N ASP A 70 -7.26 4.30 12.72
CA ASP A 70 -6.70 5.30 11.80
C ASP A 70 -7.56 6.57 11.83
N PRO A 71 -7.02 7.74 12.23
CA PRO A 71 -7.83 8.94 12.44
C PRO A 71 -8.41 9.52 11.14
N LEU A 72 -7.85 9.19 9.98
CA LEU A 72 -8.31 9.69 8.67
C LEU A 72 -9.22 8.71 7.94
N ASN A 73 -8.97 7.40 8.11
CA ASN A 73 -9.71 6.35 7.43
C ASN A 73 -9.99 5.21 8.41
N PRO A 74 -10.87 5.38 9.40
CA PRO A 74 -11.20 4.35 10.37
C PRO A 74 -11.86 3.16 9.67
N ILE A 75 -11.46 1.94 10.05
CA ILE A 75 -12.06 0.72 9.52
C ILE A 75 -13.19 0.29 10.46
N ILE A 76 -14.43 0.45 10.02
CA ILE A 76 -15.63 0.15 10.83
C ILE A 76 -16.23 -1.23 10.53
N HIS A 77 -15.91 -1.82 9.38
CA HIS A 77 -16.39 -3.15 8.96
C HIS A 77 -15.22 -4.05 8.56
N SER A 78 -15.41 -5.37 8.66
CA SER A 78 -14.47 -6.37 8.15
C SER A 78 -15.05 -7.18 6.99
N ARG A 79 -16.37 -7.20 6.83
CA ARG A 79 -17.01 -7.86 5.70
C ARG A 79 -16.94 -6.97 4.47
N ILE A 80 -16.47 -7.54 3.36
CA ILE A 80 -16.23 -6.78 2.12
C ILE A 80 -17.52 -6.22 1.54
N THR A 81 -18.60 -6.98 1.57
CA THR A 81 -19.91 -6.52 1.11
C THR A 81 -20.40 -5.29 1.87
N ASP A 82 -20.21 -5.24 3.19
CA ASP A 82 -20.62 -4.11 4.02
C ASP A 82 -19.77 -2.85 3.70
N ILE A 83 -18.46 -3.05 3.44
CA ILE A 83 -17.56 -1.96 3.08
C ILE A 83 -17.94 -1.36 1.73
N ILE A 84 -18.23 -2.20 0.73
CA ILE A 84 -18.66 -1.73 -0.60
C ILE A 84 -20.00 -1.01 -0.51
N ALA A 85 -20.94 -1.54 0.27
CA ALA A 85 -22.28 -0.97 0.42
C ALA A 85 -22.31 0.42 1.07
N LEU A 86 -21.21 0.89 1.68
CA LEU A 86 -21.12 2.26 2.19
C LEU A 86 -21.15 3.31 1.07
N GLU A 87 -20.76 2.96 -0.16
CA GLU A 87 -20.55 3.92 -1.24
C GLU A 87 -21.11 3.46 -2.59
N SER A 88 -21.53 2.21 -2.73
CA SER A 88 -22.01 1.63 -3.98
C SER A 88 -23.20 0.69 -3.75
N SER A 89 -24.12 0.68 -4.70
CA SER A 89 -25.26 -0.25 -4.74
C SER A 89 -25.02 -1.44 -5.66
N LEU A 90 -23.80 -1.61 -6.21
CA LEU A 90 -23.48 -2.72 -7.09
C LEU A 90 -23.66 -4.08 -6.39
N PRO A 91 -24.32 -5.04 -7.03
CA PRO A 91 -24.49 -6.38 -6.48
C PRO A 91 -23.17 -7.10 -6.29
N VAL A 92 -22.87 -7.51 -5.04
CA VAL A 92 -21.66 -8.22 -4.64
C VAL A 92 -22.00 -9.64 -4.22
N THR A 93 -21.27 -10.62 -4.75
CA THR A 93 -21.37 -12.01 -4.30
C THR A 93 -20.02 -12.49 -3.75
N GLU A 94 -20.04 -13.03 -2.53
CA GLU A 94 -18.87 -13.66 -1.90
C GLU A 94 -18.67 -15.05 -2.49
N VAL A 95 -17.47 -15.35 -2.96
CA VAL A 95 -17.14 -16.60 -3.64
C VAL A 95 -15.82 -17.20 -3.16
N SER A 96 -15.69 -18.51 -3.23
CA SER A 96 -14.43 -19.20 -2.94
C SER A 96 -13.50 -19.20 -4.18
N PRO A 97 -12.17 -19.34 -4.01
CA PRO A 97 -11.24 -19.42 -5.13
C PRO A 97 -11.45 -20.63 -6.04
N GLY A 98 -12.12 -21.68 -5.52
CA GLY A 98 -12.43 -22.90 -6.26
C GLY A 98 -13.74 -22.88 -7.04
N ILE A 99 -14.41 -21.72 -7.11
CA ILE A 99 -15.65 -21.58 -7.92
C ILE A 99 -15.38 -21.91 -9.39
N CYS A 100 -16.31 -22.59 -10.04
CA CYS A 100 -16.18 -22.89 -11.48
C CYS A 100 -16.66 -21.70 -12.34
N ILE A 101 -16.27 -21.70 -13.61
CA ILE A 101 -16.58 -20.60 -14.52
C ILE A 101 -18.08 -20.54 -14.86
N GLU A 102 -18.73 -21.68 -14.88
CA GLU A 102 -20.16 -21.82 -15.14
C GLU A 102 -20.98 -21.14 -14.04
N GLU A 103 -20.59 -21.33 -12.78
CA GLU A 103 -21.23 -20.66 -11.64
C GLU A 103 -21.05 -19.15 -11.69
N ILE A 104 -19.90 -18.63 -12.18
CA ILE A 104 -19.69 -17.20 -12.40
C ILE A 104 -20.71 -16.66 -13.40
N TYR A 105 -20.95 -17.38 -14.52
CA TYR A 105 -21.92 -16.96 -15.53
C TYR A 105 -23.36 -16.97 -14.98
N GLU A 106 -23.75 -18.02 -14.27
CA GLU A 106 -25.07 -18.09 -13.63
C GLU A 106 -25.31 -16.96 -12.62
N LEU A 107 -24.30 -16.61 -11.83
CA LEU A 107 -24.39 -15.53 -10.86
C LEU A 107 -24.43 -14.15 -11.55
N ASN A 108 -23.71 -13.98 -12.65
CA ASN A 108 -23.78 -12.75 -13.44
C ASN A 108 -25.17 -12.58 -14.11
N GLU A 109 -25.76 -13.64 -14.64
CA GLU A 109 -27.16 -13.62 -15.16
C GLU A 109 -28.15 -13.21 -14.06
N LYS A 110 -27.86 -13.44 -12.78
CA LYS A 110 -28.62 -13.00 -11.62
C LYS A 110 -28.23 -11.59 -11.13
N ALA A 111 -27.58 -10.80 -12.00
CA ALA A 111 -27.15 -9.43 -11.80
C ALA A 111 -25.93 -9.22 -10.85
N THR A 112 -25.15 -10.27 -10.52
CA THR A 112 -23.89 -10.07 -9.78
C THR A 112 -22.86 -9.35 -10.65
N GLN A 113 -22.34 -8.21 -10.16
CA GLN A 113 -21.34 -7.43 -10.87
C GLN A 113 -19.96 -7.46 -10.19
N ILE A 114 -19.90 -7.68 -8.89
CA ILE A 114 -18.66 -7.83 -8.14
C ILE A 114 -18.60 -9.22 -7.51
N PHE A 115 -17.58 -9.99 -7.85
CA PHE A 115 -17.26 -11.26 -7.21
C PHE A 115 -16.14 -11.04 -6.20
N SER A 116 -16.49 -11.10 -4.92
CA SER A 116 -15.55 -10.94 -3.81
C SER A 116 -14.97 -12.30 -3.43
N PHE A 117 -13.70 -12.52 -3.78
CA PHE A 117 -13.02 -13.80 -3.57
C PHE A 117 -12.38 -13.90 -2.18
N ASP A 118 -12.59 -15.05 -1.54
CA ASP A 118 -11.77 -15.49 -0.42
C ASP A 118 -10.36 -15.82 -0.92
N ALA A 119 -9.34 -15.55 -0.10
CA ALA A 119 -8.00 -16.08 -0.28
C ALA A 119 -7.19 -16.03 1.02
N VAL A 120 -6.50 -17.11 1.32
CA VAL A 120 -5.61 -17.26 2.49
C VAL A 120 -4.18 -17.61 2.07
N THR A 121 -3.97 -17.96 0.81
CA THR A 121 -2.68 -18.32 0.23
C THR A 121 -2.41 -17.57 -1.08
N SER A 122 -1.13 -17.48 -1.48
CA SER A 122 -0.74 -16.92 -2.77
C SER A 122 -1.20 -17.80 -3.95
N ASP A 123 -1.34 -19.11 -3.73
CA ASP A 123 -1.84 -20.03 -4.76
C ASP A 123 -3.31 -19.75 -5.09
N GLU A 124 -4.14 -19.43 -4.09
CA GLU A 124 -5.53 -19.05 -4.30
C GLU A 124 -5.64 -17.73 -5.09
N LEU A 125 -4.77 -16.75 -4.84
CA LEU A 125 -4.69 -15.54 -5.66
C LEU A 125 -4.33 -15.85 -7.12
N SER A 126 -3.44 -16.81 -7.34
CA SER A 126 -3.09 -17.28 -8.69
C SER A 126 -4.26 -17.99 -9.37
N GLN A 127 -5.11 -18.71 -8.62
CA GLN A 127 -6.33 -19.34 -9.16
C GLN A 127 -7.34 -18.28 -9.63
N ILE A 128 -7.54 -17.19 -8.87
CA ILE A 128 -8.41 -16.06 -9.26
C ILE A 128 -7.95 -15.46 -10.59
N VAL A 129 -6.65 -15.23 -10.76
CA VAL A 129 -6.08 -14.70 -12.01
C VAL A 129 -6.32 -15.66 -13.19
N LYS A 130 -6.11 -16.97 -12.98
CA LYS A 130 -6.36 -17.98 -14.01
C LYS A 130 -7.84 -18.07 -14.38
N LEU A 131 -8.74 -17.95 -13.39
CA LEU A 131 -10.19 -17.95 -13.63
C LEU A 131 -10.58 -16.72 -14.47
N ALA A 132 -10.10 -15.53 -14.12
CA ALA A 132 -10.35 -14.30 -14.88
C ALA A 132 -9.89 -14.41 -16.35
N LYS A 133 -8.77 -15.10 -16.61
CA LYS A 133 -8.26 -15.32 -17.98
C LYS A 133 -9.15 -16.26 -18.81
N ARG A 134 -9.78 -17.22 -18.16
CA ARG A 134 -10.67 -18.18 -18.82
C ARG A 134 -12.07 -17.63 -19.03
N CYS A 135 -12.43 -16.56 -18.31
CA CYS A 135 -13.72 -15.93 -18.43
C CYS A 135 -13.89 -15.25 -19.78
N THR A 136 -15.01 -15.46 -20.44
CA THR A 136 -15.36 -14.81 -21.73
C THR A 136 -15.96 -13.42 -21.52
N LEU A 137 -16.45 -13.12 -20.30
CA LEU A 137 -16.88 -11.79 -19.91
C LEU A 137 -15.68 -10.86 -19.78
N LYS A 138 -15.91 -9.56 -19.96
CA LYS A 138 -14.91 -8.54 -19.76
C LYS A 138 -14.68 -8.30 -18.25
N VAL A 139 -13.63 -8.94 -17.69
CA VAL A 139 -13.33 -8.92 -16.25
C VAL A 139 -12.31 -7.84 -15.93
N ILE A 140 -12.58 -7.03 -14.90
CA ILE A 140 -11.56 -6.23 -14.22
C ILE A 140 -11.08 -6.99 -12.99
N LEU A 141 -9.75 -7.12 -12.84
CA LEU A 141 -9.16 -7.56 -11.59
C LEU A 141 -8.97 -6.36 -10.67
N ALA A 142 -9.53 -6.43 -9.47
CA ALA A 142 -9.36 -5.43 -8.42
C ALA A 142 -8.78 -6.09 -7.16
N GLY A 143 -7.72 -5.55 -6.59
CA GLY A 143 -7.15 -6.18 -5.41
C GLY A 143 -5.94 -5.49 -4.81
N SER A 144 -5.43 -6.08 -3.75
CA SER A 144 -4.20 -5.67 -3.08
C SER A 144 -2.97 -5.93 -3.96
N SER A 145 -1.79 -5.58 -3.42
CA SER A 145 -0.51 -5.97 -4.05
C SER A 145 -0.36 -7.50 -4.17
N GLY A 146 -1.04 -8.30 -3.34
CA GLY A 146 -1.03 -9.76 -3.45
C GLY A 146 -1.61 -10.24 -4.77
N LEU A 147 -2.83 -9.79 -5.12
CA LEU A 147 -3.45 -10.13 -6.40
C LEU A 147 -2.68 -9.51 -7.58
N GLY A 148 -2.16 -8.28 -7.42
CA GLY A 148 -1.30 -7.64 -8.41
C GLY A 148 -0.02 -8.44 -8.69
N LYS A 149 0.61 -8.99 -7.65
CA LYS A 149 1.80 -9.87 -7.78
C LYS A 149 1.47 -11.17 -8.50
N ALA A 150 0.35 -11.80 -8.16
CA ALA A 150 -0.12 -12.99 -8.86
C ALA A 150 -0.37 -12.73 -10.35
N LEU A 151 -0.99 -11.58 -10.70
CA LEU A 151 -1.18 -11.16 -12.08
C LEU A 151 0.17 -10.92 -12.80
N ALA A 152 1.11 -10.19 -12.16
CA ALA A 152 2.41 -9.90 -12.75
C ALA A 152 3.22 -11.18 -13.03
N GLN A 153 3.16 -12.17 -12.14
CA GLN A 153 3.79 -13.48 -12.33
C GLN A 153 3.17 -14.24 -13.52
N ASP A 154 1.86 -14.22 -13.62
CA ASP A 154 1.14 -14.93 -14.68
C ASP A 154 1.40 -14.34 -16.09
N ILE A 155 1.54 -13.02 -16.20
CA ILE A 155 1.88 -12.35 -17.47
C ILE A 155 3.39 -12.20 -17.69
N LYS A 156 4.22 -12.76 -16.81
CA LYS A 156 5.69 -12.74 -16.87
C LYS A 156 6.30 -11.33 -16.95
N LEU A 157 5.64 -10.34 -16.35
CA LEU A 157 6.16 -8.97 -16.24
C LEU A 157 7.22 -8.80 -15.16
N TYR A 158 7.48 -9.85 -14.37
CA TYR A 158 8.48 -9.79 -13.32
C TYR A 158 9.89 -9.72 -13.91
N ARG A 159 10.52 -8.55 -13.78
CA ARG A 159 11.96 -8.38 -14.00
C ARG A 159 12.62 -8.20 -12.65
N LYS A 160 13.57 -9.09 -12.33
CA LYS A 160 14.47 -8.87 -11.20
C LYS A 160 15.42 -7.74 -11.59
N CYS A 161 15.30 -6.59 -10.96
CA CYS A 161 16.23 -5.49 -11.12
C CYS A 161 17.30 -5.67 -10.05
N ASN A 162 18.54 -5.91 -10.42
CA ASN A 162 19.63 -5.89 -9.44
C ASN A 162 19.98 -4.42 -9.21
N ILE A 163 19.56 -3.86 -8.08
CA ILE A 163 20.10 -2.59 -7.62
C ILE A 163 21.32 -2.90 -6.76
N GLU A 164 22.46 -2.38 -7.14
CA GLU A 164 23.50 -2.10 -6.16
C GLU A 164 22.99 -0.96 -5.30
N LEU A 165 22.32 -1.29 -4.19
CA LEU A 165 22.07 -0.31 -3.15
C LEU A 165 23.42 0.33 -2.85
N MET A 166 23.50 1.66 -2.96
CA MET A 166 24.71 2.42 -2.63
C MET A 166 24.98 2.22 -1.13
N GLN A 167 25.66 1.10 -0.79
CA GLN A 167 25.80 0.61 0.59
C GLN A 167 26.59 1.57 1.48
N ASP A 168 27.39 2.42 0.85
CA ASP A 168 28.29 3.34 1.54
C ASP A 168 27.63 4.66 1.95
N LEU A 169 26.38 4.91 1.54
CA LEU A 169 25.68 6.14 1.92
C LEU A 169 25.00 6.02 3.29
N PRO A 170 25.04 7.07 4.13
CA PRO A 170 24.36 7.08 5.41
C PRO A 170 22.84 6.98 5.26
N LEU A 171 22.16 6.51 6.31
CA LEU A 171 20.72 6.35 6.34
C LEU A 171 20.05 7.55 7.03
N LEU A 172 19.09 8.16 6.34
CA LEU A 172 18.17 9.14 6.90
C LEU A 172 16.78 8.51 7.07
N PHE A 173 16.43 8.18 8.30
CA PHE A 173 15.09 7.70 8.66
C PHE A 173 14.17 8.89 8.87
N VAL A 174 12.97 8.85 8.28
CA VAL A 174 11.97 9.89 8.41
C VAL A 174 10.61 9.29 8.75
N SER A 175 10.04 9.70 9.88
CA SER A 175 8.74 9.21 10.35
C SER A 175 7.81 10.34 10.74
N GLY A 176 6.65 10.44 10.10
CA GLY A 176 5.52 11.23 10.58
C GLY A 176 4.43 10.36 11.20
N SER A 177 4.72 9.08 11.47
CA SER A 177 3.75 8.13 11.98
C SER A 177 3.48 8.31 13.47
N VAL A 178 2.21 8.28 13.84
CA VAL A 178 1.72 8.29 15.23
C VAL A 178 1.31 6.91 15.73
N ARG A 179 1.59 5.85 14.98
CA ARG A 179 1.22 4.48 15.36
C ARG A 179 2.07 3.98 16.51
N PRO A 180 1.48 3.41 17.59
CA PRO A 180 2.23 2.89 18.73
C PRO A 180 3.36 1.93 18.32
N SER A 181 3.06 0.97 17.43
CA SER A 181 4.06 0.00 16.96
C SER A 181 5.25 0.66 16.22
N THR A 182 5.03 1.77 15.51
CA THR A 182 6.11 2.53 14.87
C THR A 182 6.96 3.25 15.92
N LEU A 183 6.32 3.87 16.92
CA LEU A 183 7.03 4.58 17.99
C LEU A 183 7.90 3.61 18.80
N GLU A 184 7.37 2.41 19.13
CA GLU A 184 8.13 1.35 19.80
C GLU A 184 9.37 0.94 18.98
N GLN A 185 9.23 0.72 17.67
CA GLN A 185 10.35 0.37 16.79
C GLN A 185 11.40 1.47 16.75
N LEU A 186 11.00 2.74 16.64
CA LEU A 186 11.94 3.87 16.66
C LEU A 186 12.67 4.00 17.99
N GLN A 187 11.98 3.77 19.11
CA GLN A 187 12.59 3.76 20.43
C GLN A 187 13.67 2.66 20.59
N VAL A 188 13.42 1.46 20.07
CA VAL A 188 14.42 0.39 20.07
C VAL A 188 15.69 0.85 19.33
N LEU A 189 15.54 1.39 18.12
CA LEU A 189 16.68 1.87 17.33
C LEU A 189 17.50 2.96 18.03
N ILE A 190 16.84 3.88 18.73
CA ILE A 190 17.49 4.95 19.51
C ILE A 190 18.19 4.38 20.73
N ASN A 191 17.51 3.52 21.51
CA ASN A 191 18.04 2.96 22.75
C ASN A 191 19.26 2.04 22.52
N GLU A 192 19.30 1.37 21.39
CA GLU A 192 20.44 0.55 20.98
C GLU A 192 21.55 1.36 20.28
N ASN A 193 21.43 2.69 20.24
CA ASN A 193 22.38 3.59 19.58
C ASN A 193 22.63 3.28 18.10
N LEU A 194 21.64 2.73 17.40
CA LEU A 194 21.73 2.44 15.98
C LEU A 194 21.46 3.67 15.12
N ILE A 195 20.70 4.65 15.66
CA ILE A 195 20.39 5.91 15.01
C ILE A 195 20.43 7.07 16.01
N SER A 196 20.80 8.26 15.56
CA SER A 196 20.74 9.51 16.32
C SER A 196 19.46 10.27 15.99
N HIS A 197 18.67 10.65 17.00
CA HIS A 197 17.53 11.55 16.77
C HIS A 197 18.00 13.01 16.65
N ARG A 198 17.53 13.69 15.60
CA ARG A 198 17.78 15.11 15.35
C ARG A 198 16.48 15.83 14.97
N ASN A 199 16.49 17.15 15.08
CA ASN A 199 15.35 18.01 14.74
C ASN A 199 15.77 19.31 14.00
N SER A 200 17.05 19.43 13.64
CA SER A 200 17.57 20.53 12.84
C SER A 200 18.26 20.03 11.57
N VAL A 201 18.36 20.88 10.56
CA VAL A 201 19.06 20.59 9.29
C VAL A 201 20.55 20.44 9.55
N GLU A 202 21.13 21.35 10.33
CA GLU A 202 22.56 21.46 10.58
C GLU A 202 23.10 20.20 11.29
N ASP A 203 22.43 19.79 12.39
CA ASP A 203 22.84 18.61 13.16
C ASP A 203 22.66 17.33 12.34
N THR A 204 21.57 17.24 11.55
CA THR A 204 21.33 16.10 10.66
C THR A 204 22.44 15.96 9.63
N ILE A 205 22.81 17.06 8.95
CA ILE A 205 23.88 17.05 7.96
C ILE A 205 25.23 16.72 8.61
N ALA A 206 25.50 17.24 9.82
CA ALA A 206 26.74 16.98 10.53
C ALA A 206 26.92 15.48 10.83
N ASP A 207 25.86 14.80 11.32
CA ASP A 207 25.89 13.38 11.59
C ASP A 207 25.99 12.54 10.31
N LEU A 208 25.21 12.85 9.27
CA LEU A 208 25.26 12.14 7.99
C LEU A 208 26.65 12.23 7.33
N LYS A 209 27.34 13.39 7.43
CA LYS A 209 28.72 13.56 6.94
C LYS A 209 29.73 12.65 7.67
N GLN A 210 29.41 12.22 8.88
CA GLN A 210 30.21 11.26 9.67
C GLN A 210 29.79 9.82 9.39
N ASN A 211 28.93 9.59 8.42
CA ASN A 211 28.32 8.30 8.07
C ASN A 211 27.46 7.71 9.21
N ASN A 212 26.94 8.54 10.11
CA ASN A 212 25.99 8.12 11.14
C ASN A 212 24.57 8.08 10.57
N SER A 213 23.80 7.08 10.97
CA SER A 213 22.36 7.04 10.66
C SER A 213 21.57 8.00 11.53
N VAL A 214 20.64 8.76 10.93
CA VAL A 214 19.86 9.80 11.62
C VAL A 214 18.36 9.53 11.50
N LEU A 215 17.61 9.85 12.56
CA LEU A 215 16.15 9.88 12.57
C LEU A 215 15.65 11.32 12.67
N LEU A 216 14.77 11.67 11.75
CA LEU A 216 13.88 12.82 11.84
C LEU A 216 12.44 12.34 12.06
N THR A 217 11.76 12.84 13.09
CA THR A 217 10.38 12.42 13.38
C THR A 217 9.55 13.52 14.02
N THR A 218 8.24 13.51 13.78
CA THR A 218 7.28 14.41 14.45
C THR A 218 6.87 13.90 15.83
N CYS A 219 7.08 12.61 16.11
CA CYS A 219 6.61 11.94 17.31
C CYS A 219 7.64 10.92 17.77
N LEU A 220 7.98 10.92 19.08
CA LEU A 220 8.84 9.93 19.71
C LEU A 220 8.12 9.05 20.72
N ASN A 221 7.01 9.54 21.26
CA ASN A 221 6.26 8.85 22.30
C ASN A 221 4.76 9.17 22.21
N GLU A 222 3.93 8.44 22.96
CA GLU A 222 2.48 8.62 22.93
C GLU A 222 1.99 10.02 23.37
N LYS A 223 2.76 10.74 24.17
CA LYS A 223 2.39 12.12 24.60
C LYS A 223 2.47 13.10 23.45
N ASP A 224 3.38 12.86 22.51
CA ASP A 224 3.56 13.71 21.33
C ASP A 224 2.38 13.60 20.37
N ILE A 225 1.65 12.47 20.40
CA ILE A 225 0.47 12.21 19.53
C ILE A 225 -0.61 13.27 19.73
N GLN A 226 -0.82 13.74 20.97
CA GLN A 226 -1.83 14.75 21.29
C GLN A 226 -1.52 16.12 20.66
N HIS A 227 -0.27 16.37 20.32
CA HIS A 227 0.22 17.62 19.72
C HIS A 227 0.50 17.48 18.22
N TRP A 228 0.30 16.26 17.67
CA TRP A 228 0.55 16.03 16.27
C TRP A 228 -0.42 16.81 15.38
N THR A 229 0.13 17.48 14.36
CA THR A 229 -0.64 18.23 13.35
C THR A 229 -0.04 18.01 11.97
N THR A 230 -0.83 18.29 10.94
CA THR A 230 -0.35 18.28 9.56
C THR A 230 0.75 19.32 9.31
N ASN A 231 0.79 20.42 10.09
CA ASN A 231 1.85 21.43 10.00
C ASN A 231 3.20 20.85 10.42
N LEU A 232 3.26 20.05 11.49
CA LEU A 232 4.50 19.37 11.90
C LEU A 232 5.03 18.43 10.82
N LEU A 233 4.13 17.77 10.10
CA LEU A 233 4.53 16.93 8.98
C LEU A 233 5.08 17.75 7.80
N CYS A 234 4.54 18.95 7.54
CA CYS A 234 5.07 19.85 6.53
C CYS A 234 6.44 20.42 6.94
N GLU A 235 6.63 20.80 8.20
CA GLU A 235 7.92 21.24 8.73
C GLU A 235 8.98 20.15 8.63
N LEU A 236 8.64 18.92 9.03
CA LEU A 236 9.51 17.75 8.87
C LEU A 236 9.93 17.57 7.41
N ALA A 237 8.98 17.65 6.47
CA ALA A 237 9.25 17.51 5.05
C ALA A 237 10.15 18.62 4.50
N GLN A 238 10.06 19.85 5.03
CA GLN A 238 10.95 20.96 4.67
C GLN A 238 12.39 20.70 5.15
N ILE A 239 12.57 20.23 6.38
CA ILE A 239 13.88 19.82 6.90
C ILE A 239 14.49 18.74 6.00
N VAL A 240 13.73 17.70 5.71
CA VAL A 240 14.18 16.59 4.84
C VAL A 240 14.58 17.11 3.46
N SER A 241 13.78 17.99 2.86
CA SER A 241 14.08 18.57 1.54
C SER A 241 15.40 19.33 1.52
N GLN A 242 15.70 20.11 2.57
CA GLN A 242 16.97 20.81 2.69
C GLN A 242 18.15 19.86 2.89
N VAL A 243 17.98 18.81 3.69
CA VAL A 243 19.03 17.79 3.90
C VAL A 243 19.37 17.08 2.60
N ILE A 244 18.38 16.52 1.90
CA ILE A 244 18.62 15.73 0.66
C ILE A 244 19.07 16.58 -0.53
N SER A 245 18.88 17.91 -0.49
CA SER A 245 19.47 18.83 -1.48
C SER A 245 20.93 19.18 -1.17
N THR A 246 21.41 18.87 0.03
CA THR A 246 22.75 19.25 0.51
C THR A 246 23.70 18.04 0.58
N ILE A 247 23.20 16.84 0.87
CA ILE A 247 24.01 15.64 1.05
C ILE A 247 23.31 14.42 0.46
N ASP A 248 24.09 13.57 -0.21
CA ASP A 248 23.60 12.27 -0.67
C ASP A 248 23.42 11.32 0.52
N CYS A 249 22.25 10.73 0.61
CA CYS A 249 21.89 9.75 1.64
C CYS A 249 20.85 8.75 1.13
N ARG A 250 20.74 7.61 1.80
CA ARG A 250 19.63 6.68 1.61
C ARG A 250 18.46 7.09 2.51
N LEU A 251 17.34 7.42 1.90
CA LEU A 251 16.15 7.88 2.60
C LEU A 251 15.23 6.71 2.93
N VAL A 252 14.95 6.49 4.21
CA VAL A 252 13.99 5.50 4.71
C VAL A 252 12.76 6.22 5.23
N VAL A 253 11.66 6.20 4.46
CA VAL A 253 10.43 6.95 4.80
C VAL A 253 9.38 6.01 5.38
N ILE A 254 8.89 6.35 6.58
CA ILE A 254 7.88 5.57 7.31
C ILE A 254 6.55 6.33 7.29
N GLY A 255 5.61 5.81 6.50
CA GLY A 255 4.26 6.35 6.34
C GLY A 255 4.00 7.00 4.99
N GLY A 256 2.85 6.69 4.38
CA GLY A 256 2.47 7.20 3.05
C GLY A 256 2.29 8.73 3.03
N GLN A 257 1.71 9.32 4.08
CA GLN A 257 1.56 10.77 4.21
C GLN A 257 2.92 11.47 4.34
N THR A 258 3.87 10.85 5.07
CA THR A 258 5.24 11.34 5.18
C THR A 258 5.91 11.37 3.81
N SER A 259 5.79 10.28 3.05
CA SER A 259 6.30 10.19 1.68
C SER A 259 5.69 11.27 0.79
N GLN A 260 4.37 11.44 0.83
CA GLN A 260 3.67 12.44 0.04
C GLN A 260 4.11 13.86 0.37
N ALA A 261 4.27 14.19 1.65
CA ALA A 261 4.73 15.50 2.09
C ALA A 261 6.14 15.80 1.58
N ILE A 262 7.07 14.84 1.70
CA ILE A 262 8.45 14.98 1.21
C ILE A 262 8.46 15.18 -0.31
N ILE A 263 7.77 14.35 -1.08
CA ILE A 263 7.70 14.45 -2.54
C ILE A 263 7.19 15.82 -2.97
N LYS A 264 6.15 16.32 -2.30
CA LYS A 264 5.55 17.63 -2.60
C LYS A 264 6.49 18.79 -2.35
N VAL A 265 7.23 18.76 -1.21
CA VAL A 265 8.11 19.85 -0.82
C VAL A 265 9.45 19.82 -1.56
N SER A 266 9.99 18.62 -1.84
CA SER A 266 11.27 18.46 -2.56
C SER A 266 11.18 18.72 -4.07
N SER A 267 10.01 19.11 -4.59
CA SER A 267 9.79 19.33 -6.03
C SER A 267 10.20 18.12 -6.88
N ALA A 268 10.01 16.93 -6.34
CA ALA A 268 10.34 15.70 -7.04
C ALA A 268 9.50 15.53 -8.32
N ARG A 269 10.17 15.23 -9.44
CA ARG A 269 9.52 15.02 -10.75
C ARG A 269 8.97 13.62 -10.89
N ALA A 270 9.66 12.63 -10.31
CA ALA A 270 9.31 11.23 -10.45
C ALA A 270 9.86 10.40 -9.29
N ILE A 271 9.21 9.28 -9.05
CA ILE A 271 9.74 8.16 -8.27
C ILE A 271 9.92 7.01 -9.25
N VAL A 272 11.15 6.55 -9.41
CA VAL A 272 11.47 5.39 -10.26
C VAL A 272 11.52 4.17 -9.38
N LEU A 273 10.50 3.31 -9.47
CA LEU A 273 10.46 2.03 -8.74
C LEU A 273 11.56 1.12 -9.28
N ARG A 274 12.33 0.52 -8.40
CA ARG A 274 13.45 -0.37 -8.75
C ARG A 274 13.15 -1.82 -8.37
N GLU A 275 13.04 -2.10 -7.09
CA GLU A 275 12.80 -3.44 -6.57
C GLU A 275 12.03 -3.40 -5.24
N GLU A 276 11.82 -4.57 -4.68
CA GLU A 276 11.27 -4.75 -3.35
C GLU A 276 12.39 -5.32 -2.45
N PHE A 277 12.80 -4.57 -1.41
CA PHE A 277 13.82 -4.99 -0.46
C PHE A 277 13.33 -6.19 0.36
N GLU A 278 12.12 -6.08 0.89
CA GLU A 278 11.34 -7.13 1.52
C GLU A 278 9.86 -6.97 1.13
N PRO A 279 9.03 -8.01 1.27
CA PRO A 279 7.61 -7.93 0.92
C PRO A 279 6.92 -6.70 1.54
N GLY A 280 6.52 -5.76 0.68
CA GLY A 280 5.88 -4.49 1.07
C GLY A 280 6.84 -3.33 1.33
N ILE A 281 8.15 -3.49 1.15
CA ILE A 281 9.16 -2.42 1.28
C ILE A 281 9.78 -2.12 -0.09
N PRO A 282 9.21 -1.19 -0.87
CA PRO A 282 9.73 -0.85 -2.18
C PRO A 282 11.02 -0.02 -2.07
N VAL A 283 11.96 -0.29 -2.95
CA VAL A 283 13.15 0.55 -3.21
C VAL A 283 12.91 1.38 -4.45
N SER A 284 13.19 2.67 -4.35
CA SER A 284 12.94 3.62 -5.42
C SER A 284 14.03 4.69 -5.48
N GLU A 285 14.21 5.28 -6.64
CA GLU A 285 14.98 6.51 -6.81
C GLU A 285 14.04 7.71 -6.84
N LEU A 286 14.35 8.72 -6.05
CA LEU A 286 13.65 9.99 -6.06
C LEU A 286 14.37 10.94 -7.03
N ILE A 287 13.71 11.31 -8.13
CA ILE A 287 14.26 12.23 -9.13
C ILE A 287 13.86 13.65 -8.76
N ILE A 288 14.82 14.43 -8.28
CA ILE A 288 14.66 15.84 -7.92
C ILE A 288 15.26 16.70 -9.05
N ASN A 289 14.62 17.83 -9.37
CA ASN A 289 15.26 18.82 -10.24
C ASN A 289 16.47 19.38 -9.51
N GLN A 290 17.66 19.12 -10.01
CA GLN A 290 18.82 19.94 -9.67
C GLN A 290 18.61 21.31 -10.35
N GLN A 291 18.51 22.36 -9.56
CA GLN A 291 18.56 23.73 -10.05
C GLN A 291 19.98 24.08 -10.51
#